data_0b79663d15bccc563fb5dfc70c257aed
#
_entry.id   0b79663d15bccc563fb5dfc70c257aed
#
_cell.length_a   1.000
_cell.length_b   1.000
_cell.length_c   1.000
_cell.angle_alpha   90.00
_cell.angle_beta   90.00
_cell.angle_gamma   90.00
#
_symmetry.space_group_name_H-M   'P 1'
#
loop_
_entity.id
_entity.type
_entity.pdbx_description
1 polymer ?
#
loop_
_entity_poly.entity_id
_entity_poly.type
_entity_poly.pdbx_seq_one_letter_code
_entity_poly.pdbx_strand_id
1 'polypeptide(L)'
;MPTNKNAVIRYRYIDELLSNRNKRYSTVEIADIVNEKLLRDGYAEVSLRCIQKDIKALEEEVFFADITRKNIAGKECVYYTDPSFSIFTKKLSQEEQALLSEILSTLGQFDGLDNFEWLDSLKNRLNIEDRKRIITFSHNPYLHNSNLRK
;
A
#
# COMPACT_ATOMS: atom_id res chain seq x y z
N MET A 1 10.53 -23.03 -6.31
CA MET A 1 10.43 -22.41 -6.39
C MET A 1 10.76 -21.40 -5.94
N PRO A 2 11.03 -21.01 -6.16
CA PRO A 2 11.55 -20.14 -5.79
C PRO A 2 11.14 -19.22 -5.41
N THR A 3 11.25 -18.78 -5.32
CA THR A 3 11.30 -18.16 -4.53
C THR A 3 11.09 -16.84 -4.66
N ASN A 4 10.04 -16.36 -4.27
CA ASN A 4 9.71 -15.06 -4.28
C ASN A 4 10.03 -14.48 -2.97
N LYS A 5 11.13 -14.86 -2.41
CA LYS A 5 11.41 -14.41 -1.16
C LYS A 5 11.29 -12.97 -0.99
N ASN A 6 11.71 -12.15 -1.72
CA ASN A 6 11.68 -10.72 -1.53
C ASN A 6 10.74 -10.02 -2.52
N ALA A 7 9.78 -10.79 -3.03
CA ALA A 7 8.89 -10.24 -4.05
C ALA A 7 8.10 -9.04 -3.55
N VAL A 8 7.60 -9.10 -2.32
CA VAL A 8 6.80 -8.00 -1.78
C VAL A 8 7.65 -6.72 -1.68
N ILE A 9 8.92 -6.86 -1.33
CA ILE A 9 9.80 -5.71 -1.22
C ILE A 9 10.02 -5.12 -2.61
N ARG A 10 10.23 -5.98 -3.62
CA ARG A 10 10.41 -5.50 -4.98
C ARG A 10 9.12 -4.84 -5.48
N TYR A 11 7.96 -5.41 -5.18
CA TYR A 11 6.69 -4.83 -5.60
C TYR A 11 6.54 -3.42 -5.01
N ARG A 12 6.99 -3.22 -3.78
CA ARG A 12 6.89 -1.93 -3.16
C ARG A 12 7.75 -0.91 -3.90
N TYR A 13 8.99 -1.27 -4.22
CA TYR A 13 9.87 -0.37 -4.94
C TYR A 13 9.35 -0.10 -6.35
N ILE A 14 8.84 -1.13 -7.02
CA ILE A 14 8.31 -0.97 -8.37
C ILE A 14 7.07 -0.07 -8.31
N ASP A 15 6.21 -0.27 -7.31
CA ASP A 15 5.02 0.52 -7.16
C ASP A 15 5.37 2.01 -7.00
N GLU A 16 6.39 2.34 -6.25
CA GLU A 16 6.80 3.72 -6.08
C GLU A 16 7.16 4.36 -7.42
N LEU A 17 7.83 3.60 -8.27
CA LEU A 17 8.26 4.13 -9.55
C LEU A 17 7.12 4.22 -10.55
N LEU A 18 6.23 3.23 -10.56
CA LEU A 18 5.12 3.23 -11.50
C LEU A 18 4.08 4.30 -11.13
N SER A 19 4.00 4.66 -9.86
CA SER A 19 3.04 5.66 -9.41
C SER A 19 3.59 7.08 -9.44
N ASN A 20 4.85 7.26 -9.85
CA ASN A 20 5.46 8.57 -9.87
C ASN A 20 4.84 9.42 -10.97
N ARG A 21 4.26 10.55 -10.60
CA ARG A 21 3.61 11.40 -11.56
C ARG A 21 4.57 12.31 -12.30
N ASN A 22 5.72 12.56 -11.73
CA ASN A 22 6.65 13.51 -12.31
C ASN A 22 7.63 12.91 -13.30
N LYS A 23 7.87 11.63 -13.20
CA LYS A 23 8.83 10.99 -14.07
C LYS A 23 8.35 9.62 -14.47
N ARG A 24 8.58 9.27 -15.73
CA ARG A 24 8.25 7.95 -16.23
C ARG A 24 9.55 7.19 -16.42
N TYR A 25 9.54 5.91 -16.12
CA TYR A 25 10.73 5.10 -16.19
C TYR A 25 10.56 3.93 -17.17
N SER A 26 11.63 3.59 -17.84
CA SER A 26 11.62 2.39 -18.69
C SER A 26 11.87 1.19 -17.77
N THR A 27 11.61 0.00 -18.26
CA THR A 27 11.82 -1.22 -17.46
C THR A 27 13.26 -1.34 -17.02
N VAL A 28 14.21 -0.95 -17.88
CA VAL A 28 15.61 -1.02 -17.52
C VAL A 28 15.92 -0.05 -16.38
N GLU A 29 15.37 1.16 -16.46
CA GLU A 29 15.61 2.14 -15.40
C GLU A 29 14.97 1.66 -14.09
N ILE A 30 13.80 1.04 -14.18
CA ILE A 30 13.15 0.50 -13.00
C ILE A 30 14.05 -0.58 -12.38
N ALA A 31 14.59 -1.46 -13.20
CA ALA A 31 15.45 -2.53 -12.70
C ALA A 31 16.68 -1.97 -12.01
N ASP A 32 17.28 -0.94 -12.60
CA ASP A 32 18.49 -0.33 -12.02
C ASP A 32 18.16 0.31 -10.67
N ILE A 33 17.07 1.05 -10.59
CA ILE A 33 16.70 1.73 -9.35
C ILE A 33 16.29 0.73 -8.28
N VAL A 34 15.55 -0.30 -8.65
CA VAL A 34 15.12 -1.32 -7.70
C VAL A 34 16.34 -2.04 -7.14
N ASN A 35 17.30 -2.38 -8.01
CA ASN A 35 18.50 -3.07 -7.55
C ASN A 35 19.34 -2.19 -6.64
N GLU A 36 19.37 -0.89 -6.91
CA GLU A 36 20.10 0.02 -6.05
C GLU A 36 19.44 0.03 -4.66
N LYS A 37 18.12 0.06 -4.61
CA LYS A 37 17.44 0.05 -3.35
C LYS A 37 17.59 -1.28 -2.62
N LEU A 38 17.57 -2.37 -3.36
CA LEU A 38 17.73 -3.70 -2.76
C LEU A 38 19.13 -3.82 -2.12
N LEU A 39 20.15 -3.37 -2.83
CA LEU A 39 21.50 -3.45 -2.28
C LEU A 39 21.64 -2.56 -1.05
N ARG A 40 21.06 -1.37 -1.10
CA ARG A 40 21.15 -0.46 0.03
C ARG A 40 20.47 -1.07 1.27
N ASP A 41 19.41 -1.84 1.07
CA ASP A 41 18.69 -2.44 2.17
C ASP A 41 19.18 -3.83 2.55
N GLY A 42 20.28 -4.26 1.95
CA GLY A 42 20.88 -5.55 2.33
C GLY A 42 20.38 -6.75 1.56
N TYR A 43 19.68 -6.55 0.47
CA TYR A 43 19.19 -7.67 -0.32
C TYR A 43 20.02 -7.84 -1.60
N ALA A 44 19.90 -8.98 -2.21
CA ALA A 44 20.64 -9.27 -3.44
C ALA A 44 19.96 -8.65 -4.65
N GLU A 45 20.74 -8.35 -5.66
CA GLU A 45 20.23 -7.82 -6.89
C GLU A 45 19.45 -8.89 -7.65
N VAL A 46 18.56 -8.50 -8.52
CA VAL A 46 17.81 -9.42 -9.36
C VAL A 46 17.98 -9.02 -10.82
N SER A 47 17.71 -9.94 -11.71
CA SER A 47 17.88 -9.69 -13.13
C SER A 47 16.78 -8.81 -13.70
N LEU A 48 17.02 -8.25 -14.87
CA LEU A 48 16.00 -7.48 -15.56
C LEU A 48 14.76 -8.35 -15.81
N ARG A 49 14.98 -9.62 -16.13
CA ARG A 49 13.89 -10.52 -16.40
C ARG A 49 13.02 -10.69 -15.16
N CYS A 50 13.64 -10.71 -13.98
CA CYS A 50 12.90 -10.82 -12.74
C CYS A 50 12.00 -9.61 -12.56
N ILE A 51 12.49 -8.42 -12.85
CA ILE A 51 11.71 -7.20 -12.74
C ILE A 51 10.59 -7.21 -13.78
N GLN A 52 10.83 -7.69 -14.97
CA GLN A 52 9.79 -7.78 -15.99
C GLN A 52 8.69 -8.72 -15.54
N LYS A 53 9.04 -9.83 -14.90
CA LYS A 53 8.07 -10.77 -14.40
C LYS A 53 7.29 -10.14 -13.24
N ASP A 54 7.96 -9.38 -12.39
CA ASP A 54 7.29 -8.73 -11.28
C ASP A 54 6.25 -7.72 -11.79
N ILE A 55 6.60 -6.93 -12.81
CA ILE A 55 5.67 -5.96 -13.37
C ILE A 55 4.47 -6.70 -13.98
N LYS A 56 4.72 -7.80 -14.65
CA LYS A 56 3.65 -8.57 -15.25
C LYS A 56 2.77 -9.18 -14.16
N ALA A 57 3.35 -9.61 -13.06
CA ALA A 57 2.58 -10.16 -11.95
C ALA A 57 1.68 -9.08 -11.35
N LEU A 58 2.17 -7.84 -11.24
CA LEU A 58 1.36 -6.76 -10.72
C LEU A 58 0.19 -6.47 -11.66
N GLU A 59 0.42 -6.62 -12.93
CA GLU A 59 -0.60 -6.33 -13.93
C GLU A 59 -1.63 -7.44 -14.06
N GLU A 60 -1.20 -8.65 -14.10
CA GLU A 60 -2.08 -9.76 -14.44
C GLU A 60 -2.43 -10.74 -13.32
N GLU A 61 -1.61 -10.87 -12.36
CA GLU A 61 -1.79 -11.96 -11.40
C GLU A 61 -2.14 -11.56 -9.97
N VAL A 62 -1.51 -10.56 -9.48
CA VAL A 62 -1.63 -10.23 -8.05
C VAL A 62 -2.56 -9.06 -7.77
N PHE A 63 -2.35 -7.97 -8.44
CA PHE A 63 -3.12 -6.77 -8.15
C PHE A 63 -3.95 -6.27 -9.31
N PHE A 64 -3.82 -6.89 -10.47
CA PHE A 64 -4.55 -6.49 -11.67
C PHE A 64 -4.44 -4.98 -11.90
N ALA A 65 -3.26 -4.47 -11.72
CA ALA A 65 -3.01 -3.04 -11.90
C ALA A 65 -3.12 -2.67 -13.37
N ASP A 66 -3.68 -1.51 -13.63
CA ASP A 66 -3.80 -1.04 -15.01
C ASP A 66 -2.52 -0.29 -15.35
N ILE A 67 -1.69 -0.89 -16.16
CA ILE A 67 -0.38 -0.37 -16.49
C ILE A 67 -0.33 0.07 -17.95
N THR A 68 0.17 1.26 -18.19
CA THR A 68 0.34 1.79 -19.54
C THR A 68 1.81 1.68 -19.94
N ARG A 69 2.03 1.27 -21.18
CA ARG A 69 3.36 1.23 -21.74
C ARG A 69 3.36 2.20 -22.92
N LYS A 70 4.23 3.20 -22.86
CA LYS A 70 4.25 4.20 -23.90
C LYS A 70 5.68 4.59 -24.23
N ASN A 71 5.97 4.79 -25.48
CA ASN A 71 7.31 5.21 -25.87
C ASN A 71 7.44 6.71 -25.65
N ILE A 72 8.34 7.09 -24.76
CA ILE A 72 8.59 8.48 -24.46
C ILE A 72 10.07 8.72 -24.68
N ALA A 73 10.39 9.64 -25.55
CA ALA A 73 11.78 9.99 -25.88
C ALA A 73 12.62 8.78 -26.28
N GLY A 74 12.03 7.89 -27.02
CA GLY A 74 12.78 6.72 -27.53
C GLY A 74 12.85 5.57 -26.55
N LYS A 75 12.21 5.64 -25.38
CA LYS A 75 12.24 4.56 -24.42
C LYS A 75 10.81 4.16 -24.12
N GLU A 76 10.58 2.86 -24.00
CA GLU A 76 9.26 2.38 -23.65
C GLU A 76 9.13 2.52 -22.14
N CYS A 77 8.35 3.46 -21.70
CA CYS A 77 8.16 3.70 -20.28
C CYS A 77 6.92 3.00 -19.76
N VAL A 78 6.95 2.59 -18.51
CA VAL A 78 5.89 1.83 -17.89
C VAL A 78 5.41 2.64 -16.69
N TYR A 79 4.11 2.80 -16.55
CA TYR A 79 3.57 3.54 -15.41
C TYR A 79 2.09 3.19 -15.24
N TYR A 80 1.55 3.49 -14.07
CA TYR A 80 0.14 3.21 -13.85
C TYR A 80 -0.72 4.18 -14.67
N THR A 81 -1.75 3.65 -15.26
CA THR A 81 -2.66 4.45 -16.07
C THR A 81 -3.34 5.50 -15.21
N ASP A 82 -3.78 5.13 -14.02
CA ASP A 82 -4.39 6.06 -13.10
C ASP A 82 -3.29 6.67 -12.22
N PRO A 83 -3.04 7.96 -12.33
CA PRO A 83 -1.96 8.58 -11.57
C PRO A 83 -2.15 8.52 -10.05
N SER A 84 -3.34 8.25 -9.57
CA SER A 84 -3.57 8.17 -8.14
C SER A 84 -3.50 6.74 -7.63
N PHE A 85 -3.28 5.78 -8.50
CA PHE A 85 -3.26 4.38 -8.09
C PHE A 85 -1.93 3.98 -7.46
N SER A 86 -1.97 3.14 -6.48
CA SER A 86 -0.80 2.47 -5.92
C SER A 86 -1.29 1.20 -5.27
N ILE A 87 -0.54 0.13 -5.39
CA ILE A 87 -0.98 -1.15 -4.81
C ILE A 87 -0.91 -1.11 -3.29
N PHE A 88 -0.10 -0.24 -2.73
CA PHE A 88 0.03 -0.16 -1.28
C PHE A 88 -0.72 1.04 -0.67
N THR A 89 -1.24 1.91 -1.49
CA THR A 89 -2.02 3.04 -0.99
C THR A 89 -3.28 3.13 -1.80
N LYS A 90 -3.97 1.99 -1.93
CA LYS A 90 -5.17 1.97 -2.71
C LYS A 90 -6.17 2.94 -2.14
N LYS A 91 -6.82 3.69 -2.99
CA LYS A 91 -7.76 4.66 -2.54
C LYS A 91 -8.99 3.94 -2.07
N LEU A 92 -9.40 4.20 -0.87
CA LEU A 92 -10.57 3.56 -0.33
C LEU A 92 -11.83 4.29 -0.76
N SER A 93 -12.93 3.56 -0.90
CA SER A 93 -14.18 4.19 -1.21
C SER A 93 -14.65 4.88 0.07
N GLN A 94 -15.64 5.72 -0.01
CA GLN A 94 -16.12 6.43 1.16
C GLN A 94 -16.66 5.45 2.19
N GLU A 95 -17.31 4.38 1.74
CA GLU A 95 -17.84 3.39 2.66
C GLU A 95 -16.72 2.65 3.37
N GLU A 96 -15.67 2.32 2.64
CA GLU A 96 -14.52 1.64 3.23
C GLU A 96 -13.80 2.55 4.22
N GLN A 97 -13.70 3.84 3.90
CA GLN A 97 -13.06 4.78 4.79
C GLN A 97 -13.88 4.93 6.07
N ALA A 98 -15.19 5.00 5.96
CA ALA A 98 -16.04 5.12 7.12
C ALA A 98 -15.93 3.90 8.03
N LEU A 99 -15.95 2.72 7.43
CA LEU A 99 -15.84 1.49 8.19
C LEU A 99 -14.48 1.40 8.87
N LEU A 100 -13.42 1.72 8.14
CA LEU A 100 -12.08 1.65 8.70
C LEU A 100 -11.92 2.68 9.82
N SER A 101 -12.48 3.86 9.65
CA SER A 101 -12.41 4.90 10.66
C SER A 101 -13.10 4.44 11.94
N GLU A 102 -14.23 3.77 11.79
CA GLU A 102 -14.96 3.28 12.94
C GLU A 102 -14.17 2.19 13.66
N ILE A 103 -13.58 1.28 12.92
CA ILE A 103 -12.76 0.22 13.50
C ILE A 103 -11.58 0.81 14.25
N LEU A 104 -10.89 1.77 13.66
CA LEU A 104 -9.72 2.36 14.30
C LEU A 104 -10.10 3.15 15.55
N SER A 105 -11.25 3.82 15.53
CA SER A 105 -11.70 4.55 16.68
C SER A 105 -12.06 3.58 17.82
N THR A 106 -12.66 2.46 17.46
CA THR A 106 -13.01 1.46 18.47
C THR A 106 -11.73 0.92 19.12
N LEU A 107 -10.73 0.61 18.31
CA LEU A 107 -9.48 0.10 18.85
C LEU A 107 -8.82 1.15 19.75
N GLY A 108 -8.93 2.40 19.37
CA GLY A 108 -8.32 3.46 20.16
C GLY A 108 -8.95 3.69 21.52
N GLN A 109 -10.12 3.09 21.75
CA GLN A 109 -10.79 3.29 23.02
C GLN A 109 -10.40 2.27 24.05
N PHE A 110 -9.65 1.25 23.68
CA PHE A 110 -9.26 0.25 24.65
C PHE A 110 -8.04 0.72 25.41
N ASP A 111 -8.19 0.91 26.71
CA ASP A 111 -7.06 1.32 27.52
C ASP A 111 -6.25 0.10 27.84
N GLY A 112 -5.05 0.25 28.10
CA GLY A 112 -4.24 -0.89 28.46
C GLY A 112 -3.68 -1.66 27.31
N LEU A 113 -4.02 -1.27 26.11
CA LEU A 113 -3.44 -1.92 24.97
C LEU A 113 -2.15 -1.22 24.68
N ASP A 114 -1.07 -1.87 24.96
CA ASP A 114 0.22 -1.27 24.73
C ASP A 114 0.62 -1.34 23.29
N ASN A 115 1.54 -0.55 22.93
CA ASN A 115 2.10 -0.60 21.57
C ASN A 115 1.12 -0.32 20.46
N PHE A 116 0.20 0.58 20.68
CA PHE A 116 -0.68 0.96 19.61
C PHE A 116 -0.22 2.27 18.98
N GLU A 117 1.06 2.54 19.03
CA GLU A 117 1.57 3.75 18.41
C GLU A 117 1.34 3.69 16.91
N TRP A 118 1.36 2.50 16.36
CA TRP A 118 1.14 2.33 14.94
C TRP A 118 -0.27 2.77 14.54
N LEU A 119 -1.20 2.81 15.50
CA LEU A 119 -2.56 3.18 15.22
C LEU A 119 -2.66 4.65 14.80
N ASP A 120 -1.97 5.54 15.50
CA ASP A 120 -1.99 6.94 15.17
C ASP A 120 -1.31 7.16 13.81
N SER A 121 -0.23 6.44 13.57
CA SER A 121 0.46 6.54 12.31
C SER A 121 -0.45 6.11 11.16
N LEU A 122 -1.21 5.04 11.37
CA LEU A 122 -2.10 4.53 10.36
C LEU A 122 -3.25 5.53 10.11
N LYS A 123 -3.80 6.13 11.17
CA LYS A 123 -4.84 7.10 11.03
C LYS A 123 -4.36 8.29 10.20
N ASN A 124 -3.16 8.75 10.47
CA ASN A 124 -2.60 9.86 9.73
C ASN A 124 -2.39 9.51 8.26
N ARG A 125 -1.91 8.32 7.99
CA ARG A 125 -1.67 7.92 6.61
C ARG A 125 -2.98 7.78 5.82
N LEU A 126 -4.04 7.40 6.50
CA LEU A 126 -5.33 7.25 5.84
C LEU A 126 -6.13 8.55 5.88
N ASN A 127 -5.55 9.57 6.45
CA ASN A 127 -6.19 10.88 6.53
C ASN A 127 -7.53 10.78 7.25
N ILE A 128 -7.57 9.99 8.30
CA ILE A 128 -8.78 9.81 9.06
C ILE A 128 -8.74 10.73 10.24
N GLU A 129 -9.73 11.56 10.36
CA GLU A 129 -9.76 12.49 11.46
C GLU A 129 -10.28 11.81 12.70
N ASP A 130 -9.70 12.16 13.80
CA ASP A 130 -10.09 11.58 15.05
C ASP A 130 -11.33 12.29 15.53
N ARG A 131 -12.45 11.94 15.01
CA ARG A 131 -13.61 12.62 15.38
C ARG A 131 -14.28 11.99 16.53
N LYS A 132 -14.10 12.40 17.63
CA LYS A 132 -14.65 11.83 18.71
C LYS A 132 -16.04 11.59 18.58
N ARG A 133 -16.71 12.30 18.03
CA ARG A 133 -18.03 12.10 17.95
C ARG A 133 -18.39 10.78 17.63
N ILE A 134 -17.63 10.15 17.08
CA ILE A 134 -17.94 8.94 16.65
C ILE A 134 -18.38 8.25 17.72
N ILE A 135 -18.25 8.66 18.57
CA ILE A 135 -18.64 8.15 19.57
C ILE A 135 -19.79 7.50 19.40
N THR A 136 -20.20 7.46 18.46
CA THR A 136 -21.16 6.66 18.10
C THR A 136 -20.98 5.42 18.81
N PHE A 137 -19.88 5.19 19.29
CA PHE A 137 -19.67 4.02 20.00
C PHE A 137 -20.55 3.99 21.17
N SER A 138 -20.96 5.08 21.62
CA SER A 138 -21.78 5.10 22.75
C SER A 138 -23.07 4.45 22.36
N HIS A 139 -23.36 4.36 21.12
CA HIS A 139 -24.57 3.76 20.70
C HIS A 139 -24.37 2.33 20.34
N ASN A 140 -23.21 1.89 20.38
CA ASN A 140 -22.94 0.54 19.95
C ASN A 140 -23.35 -0.42 21.04
N PRO A 141 -24.36 -1.20 20.83
CA PRO A 141 -24.83 -2.14 21.80
C PRO A 141 -23.78 -3.10 22.23
N TYR A 142 -22.89 -3.40 21.32
CA TYR A 142 -21.89 -4.34 21.64
C TYR A 142 -20.93 -3.79 22.63
N LEU A 143 -20.72 -2.54 22.59
CA LEU A 143 -19.78 -1.97 23.47
C LEU A 143 -20.45 -1.96 24.80
N HIS A 144 -21.70 -1.85 24.80
CA HIS A 144 -22.33 -1.77 26.00
C HIS A 144 -22.32 -3.08 26.58
N ASN A 145 -22.23 -3.99 25.84
CA ASN A 145 -22.22 -5.21 26.28
C ASN A 145 -21.19 -5.55 27.12
N SER A 146 -20.35 -4.87 27.20
CA SER A 146 -19.26 -5.16 28.00
C SER A 146 -20.03 -5.57 29.17
N ASN A 147 -21.17 -5.24 29.17
CA ASN A 147 -21.87 -5.50 30.24
C ASN A 147 -22.14 -6.83 30.29
N LEU A 148 -22.10 -7.37 29.30
CA LEU A 148 -22.39 -8.57 29.26
C LEU A 148 -21.63 -9.24 30.12
N ARG A 149 -20.64 -8.92 30.36
CA ARG A 149 -19.88 -9.56 31.09
C ARG A 149 -20.48 -9.97 32.23
N LYS A 150 -21.44 -9.79 32.50
CA LYS A 150 -21.97 -10.17 33.60
C LYS A 150 -22.36 -11.40 33.50
#